data_dcb0df6ce5164816f5e8f55f85829461
#
_entry.id   dcb0df6ce5164816f5e8f55f85829461
#
_cell.length_a   1.000
_cell.length_b   1.000
_cell.length_c   1.000
_cell.angle_alpha   90.00
_cell.angle_beta   90.00
_cell.angle_gamma   90.00
#
_symmetry.space_group_name_H-M   'P 1'
#
loop_
_entity.id
_entity.type
_entity.pdbx_description
1 polymer ?
#
loop_
_entity_poly.entity_id
_entity_poly.type
_entity_poly.pdbx_seq_one_letter_code
_entity_poly.pdbx_strand_id
1 'polypeptide(L)'
;MGPRLRGDDKLNFSLAKSQTPFIWGRFTGLGLAAGLAALLLDQAVKLWLLFGYDLAEEGAVAVTPFFDLVLVWNKGISYGLFQQESAVGQWVLLGLKLAAVVLLWVWMTRVDTKWSAVSIGLIIGGAIGNAIDRIAYGAVADFAHFHITTTAWTFSWYVFNLADAAIVVGVAGLLYESLFGGRAVKAPRSGP
;
A
#
# COMPACT_ATOMS: atom_id res chain seq x y z
N MET A 1 -25.03 58.15 1.47
CA MET A 1 -25.92 57.00 1.68
C MET A 1 -25.32 55.81 0.91
N GLY A 2 -24.66 54.88 1.60
CA GLY A 2 -24.08 53.70 0.99
C GLY A 2 -25.11 52.56 0.93
N PRO A 3 -25.03 51.65 -0.07
CA PRO A 3 -25.98 50.57 -0.21
C PRO A 3 -25.85 49.60 0.96
N ARG A 4 -26.95 49.34 1.67
CA ARG A 4 -27.01 48.26 2.69
C ARG A 4 -27.03 46.92 1.96
N LEU A 5 -25.97 46.13 2.14
CA LEU A 5 -25.93 44.76 1.68
C LEU A 5 -27.01 43.95 2.41
N ARG A 6 -27.88 43.30 1.64
CA ARG A 6 -28.99 42.46 2.08
C ARG A 6 -28.42 41.19 2.75
N GLY A 7 -29.00 40.79 3.86
CA GLY A 7 -28.50 39.62 4.64
C GLY A 7 -28.37 38.28 3.88
N ASP A 8 -29.05 38.19 2.76
CA ASP A 8 -29.08 37.00 1.89
C ASP A 8 -27.77 36.77 1.14
N ASP A 9 -26.98 37.82 0.86
CA ASP A 9 -25.70 37.71 0.14
C ASP A 9 -24.60 37.06 1.00
N LYS A 10 -24.70 37.16 2.34
CA LYS A 10 -23.75 36.50 3.24
C LYS A 10 -24.00 34.99 3.41
N LEU A 11 -25.25 34.55 3.24
CA LEU A 11 -25.61 33.13 3.31
C LEU A 11 -25.16 32.38 2.06
N ASN A 12 -25.26 33.02 0.89
CA ASN A 12 -24.81 32.37 -0.37
C ASN A 12 -23.28 32.26 -0.49
N PHE A 13 -22.49 33.15 0.12
CA PHE A 13 -21.02 33.05 0.13
C PHE A 13 -20.51 31.94 1.06
N SER A 14 -21.29 31.60 2.09
CA SER A 14 -20.91 30.52 3.05
C SER A 14 -21.18 29.11 2.52
N LEU A 15 -22.07 28.95 1.54
CA LEU A 15 -22.43 27.64 0.97
C LEU A 15 -21.56 27.23 -0.23
N ALA A 16 -20.71 28.13 -0.72
CA ALA A 16 -19.69 27.81 -1.73
C ALA A 16 -18.40 27.20 -1.13
N LYS A 17 -18.49 26.48 0.01
CA LYS A 17 -17.44 25.58 0.43
C LYS A 17 -17.34 24.49 -0.63
N SER A 18 -16.30 24.57 -1.45
CA SER A 18 -15.96 23.63 -2.51
C SER A 18 -16.23 22.21 -2.01
N GLN A 19 -17.27 21.59 -2.54
CA GLN A 19 -17.46 20.14 -2.41
C GLN A 19 -16.31 19.52 -3.20
N THR A 20 -15.20 19.23 -2.51
CA THR A 20 -14.18 18.35 -3.11
C THR A 20 -14.90 17.09 -3.54
N PRO A 21 -14.80 16.70 -4.82
CA PRO A 21 -15.50 15.51 -5.30
C PRO A 21 -15.13 14.35 -4.36
N PHE A 22 -16.12 13.60 -3.91
CA PHE A 22 -15.99 12.49 -2.95
C PHE A 22 -14.90 11.46 -3.34
N ILE A 23 -14.56 11.43 -4.64
CA ILE A 23 -13.63 10.48 -5.26
C ILE A 23 -12.24 11.06 -5.53
N TRP A 24 -11.99 12.37 -5.29
CA TRP A 24 -10.71 13.01 -5.60
C TRP A 24 -10.36 14.12 -4.61
N GLY A 25 -9.26 13.97 -3.91
CA GLY A 25 -8.72 14.94 -2.95
C GLY A 25 -7.45 15.63 -3.43
N ARG A 26 -6.93 16.55 -2.61
CA ARG A 26 -5.76 17.38 -2.94
C ARG A 26 -4.51 16.59 -3.33
N PHE A 27 -4.25 15.46 -2.69
CA PHE A 27 -3.05 14.64 -2.89
C PHE A 27 -3.33 13.27 -3.51
N THR A 28 -4.56 13.01 -3.97
CA THR A 28 -4.95 11.74 -4.59
C THR A 28 -4.07 11.39 -5.79
N GLY A 29 -3.73 12.37 -6.65
CA GLY A 29 -2.85 12.14 -7.79
C GLY A 29 -1.44 11.69 -7.38
N LEU A 30 -0.90 12.21 -6.27
CA LEU A 30 0.40 11.79 -5.75
C LEU A 30 0.34 10.37 -5.17
N GLY A 31 -0.71 10.06 -4.40
CA GLY A 31 -0.93 8.70 -3.88
C GLY A 31 -1.13 7.68 -5.00
N LEU A 32 -1.92 8.04 -6.03
CA LEU A 32 -2.11 7.19 -7.20
C LEU A 32 -0.79 6.92 -7.94
N ALA A 33 0.04 7.95 -8.13
CA ALA A 33 1.36 7.79 -8.77
C ALA A 33 2.27 6.85 -7.97
N ALA A 34 2.31 6.99 -6.63
CA ALA A 34 3.07 6.10 -5.75
C ALA A 34 2.55 4.65 -5.81
N GLY A 35 1.22 4.47 -5.77
CA GLY A 35 0.60 3.14 -5.88
C GLY A 35 0.84 2.49 -7.22
N LEU A 36 0.72 3.25 -8.31
CA LEU A 36 1.01 2.75 -9.66
C LEU A 36 2.49 2.36 -9.81
N ALA A 37 3.40 3.17 -9.29
CA ALA A 37 4.83 2.86 -9.32
C ALA A 37 5.13 1.55 -8.54
N ALA A 38 4.58 1.38 -7.34
CA ALA A 38 4.73 0.16 -6.56
C ALA A 38 4.16 -1.07 -7.29
N LEU A 39 2.95 -0.95 -7.84
CA LEU A 39 2.30 -2.00 -8.63
C LEU A 39 3.13 -2.41 -9.85
N LEU A 40 3.55 -1.42 -10.66
CA LEU A 40 4.31 -1.70 -11.88
C LEU A 40 5.67 -2.32 -11.57
N LEU A 41 6.35 -1.85 -10.52
CA LEU A 41 7.63 -2.41 -10.10
C LEU A 41 7.48 -3.85 -9.61
N ASP A 42 6.48 -4.13 -8.77
CA ASP A 42 6.20 -5.48 -8.28
C ASP A 42 5.91 -6.44 -9.44
N GLN A 43 4.98 -6.08 -10.32
CA GLN A 43 4.61 -6.93 -11.45
C GLN A 43 5.75 -7.10 -12.46
N ALA A 44 6.54 -6.05 -12.72
CA ALA A 44 7.68 -6.15 -13.61
C ALA A 44 8.74 -7.13 -13.09
N VAL A 45 9.06 -7.05 -11.78
CA VAL A 45 10.03 -7.98 -11.15
C VAL A 45 9.48 -9.40 -11.14
N LYS A 46 8.20 -9.61 -10.78
CA LYS A 46 7.56 -10.92 -10.80
C LYS A 46 7.57 -11.55 -12.19
N LEU A 47 7.13 -10.82 -13.21
CA LEU A 47 7.13 -11.32 -14.59
C LEU A 47 8.53 -11.62 -15.08
N TRP A 48 9.52 -10.79 -14.75
CA TRP A 48 10.90 -11.08 -15.10
C TRP A 48 11.43 -12.32 -14.40
N LEU A 49 11.17 -12.50 -13.09
CA LEU A 49 11.62 -13.69 -12.34
C LEU A 49 10.93 -14.98 -12.80
N LEU A 50 9.63 -14.90 -13.16
CA LEU A 50 8.85 -16.05 -13.55
C LEU A 50 9.11 -16.49 -14.99
N PHE A 51 9.27 -15.53 -15.93
CA PHE A 51 9.29 -15.82 -17.37
C PHE A 51 10.58 -15.39 -18.09
N GLY A 52 11.37 -14.50 -17.48
CA GLY A 52 12.63 -14.05 -18.07
C GLY A 52 13.84 -14.79 -17.48
N TYR A 53 13.84 -14.97 -16.17
CA TYR A 53 14.92 -15.64 -15.44
C TYR A 53 14.60 -17.12 -15.17
N ASP A 54 13.31 -17.48 -15.17
CA ASP A 54 12.79 -18.81 -14.87
C ASP A 54 13.22 -19.35 -13.48
N LEU A 55 12.94 -18.53 -12.46
CA LEU A 55 13.31 -18.87 -11.07
C LEU A 55 12.73 -20.23 -10.60
N ALA A 56 11.68 -20.71 -11.25
CA ALA A 56 11.08 -22.01 -10.95
C ALA A 56 12.02 -23.19 -11.34
N GLU A 57 12.74 -23.08 -12.45
CA GLU A 57 13.71 -24.08 -12.89
C GLU A 57 15.07 -23.93 -12.20
N GLU A 58 15.53 -22.69 -11.99
CA GLU A 58 16.81 -22.40 -11.32
C GLU A 58 16.82 -22.81 -9.84
N GLY A 59 15.63 -22.84 -9.19
CA GLY A 59 15.50 -23.15 -7.77
C GLY A 59 15.95 -21.99 -6.87
N ALA A 60 16.51 -22.31 -5.69
CA ALA A 60 16.98 -21.30 -4.76
C ALA A 60 18.34 -20.73 -5.20
N VAL A 61 18.41 -19.43 -5.45
CA VAL A 61 19.60 -18.71 -5.90
C VAL A 61 20.13 -17.81 -4.79
N ALA A 62 21.29 -18.16 -4.23
CA ALA A 62 21.96 -17.33 -3.24
C ALA A 62 22.56 -16.08 -3.89
N VAL A 63 22.00 -14.91 -3.56
CA VAL A 63 22.48 -13.61 -4.05
C VAL A 63 23.54 -13.03 -3.11
N THR A 64 23.33 -13.21 -1.80
CA THR A 64 24.28 -12.82 -0.74
C THR A 64 24.26 -13.85 0.37
N PRO A 65 25.19 -13.81 1.35
CA PRO A 65 25.17 -14.73 2.48
C PRO A 65 23.92 -14.66 3.38
N PHE A 66 23.05 -13.69 3.16
CA PHE A 66 21.85 -13.43 3.98
C PHE A 66 20.59 -13.16 3.13
N PHE A 67 20.68 -13.30 1.82
CA PHE A 67 19.55 -13.06 0.91
C PHE A 67 19.57 -14.03 -0.27
N ASP A 68 18.47 -14.77 -0.43
CA ASP A 68 18.23 -15.68 -1.54
C ASP A 68 17.03 -15.24 -2.37
N LEU A 69 17.05 -15.57 -3.65
CA LEU A 69 15.86 -15.60 -4.48
C LEU A 69 15.32 -17.04 -4.50
N VAL A 70 14.07 -17.20 -4.09
CA VAL A 70 13.36 -18.51 -4.11
C VAL A 70 11.94 -18.26 -4.60
N LEU A 71 11.34 -19.21 -5.31
CA LEU A 71 9.93 -19.08 -5.68
C LEU A 71 9.04 -19.85 -4.71
N VAL A 72 8.16 -19.14 -4.03
CA VAL A 72 7.14 -19.71 -3.15
C VAL A 72 5.76 -19.21 -3.57
N TRP A 73 4.86 -20.14 -3.88
CA TRP A 73 3.47 -19.83 -4.20
C TRP A 73 2.62 -19.73 -2.93
N ASN A 74 2.31 -18.52 -2.52
CA ASN A 74 1.55 -18.23 -1.30
C ASN A 74 0.03 -18.26 -1.56
N LYS A 75 -0.63 -19.34 -1.14
CA LYS A 75 -2.09 -19.55 -1.29
C LYS A 75 -2.91 -18.96 -0.15
N GLY A 76 -2.29 -18.43 0.91
CA GLY A 76 -2.96 -17.93 2.11
C GLY A 76 -2.77 -16.45 2.37
N ILE A 77 -3.02 -16.07 3.64
CA ILE A 77 -2.57 -14.81 4.21
C ILE A 77 -1.12 -15.01 4.66
N SER A 78 -0.30 -13.97 4.61
CA SER A 78 1.06 -13.96 5.13
C SER A 78 1.13 -14.67 6.49
N TYR A 79 2.18 -15.46 6.73
CA TYR A 79 2.39 -16.30 7.93
C TYR A 79 1.69 -17.68 7.93
N GLY A 80 1.17 -18.19 6.80
CA GLY A 80 0.49 -19.49 6.77
C GLY A 80 -0.82 -19.54 7.59
N LEU A 81 -1.28 -18.39 8.12
CA LEU A 81 -2.57 -18.27 8.76
C LEU A 81 -3.67 -18.35 7.72
N PHE A 82 -4.66 -19.21 7.94
CA PHE A 82 -5.78 -19.45 7.03
C PHE A 82 -5.33 -19.88 5.61
N GLN A 83 -4.55 -20.96 5.53
CA GLN A 83 -4.37 -21.66 4.25
C GLN A 83 -5.75 -22.09 3.74
N GLN A 84 -6.25 -21.38 2.73
CA GLN A 84 -7.54 -21.69 2.14
C GLN A 84 -7.32 -22.60 0.93
N GLU A 85 -7.50 -23.89 1.15
CA GLU A 85 -7.50 -24.86 0.06
C GLU A 85 -8.81 -24.81 -0.75
N SER A 86 -9.87 -24.20 -0.19
CA SER A 86 -11.15 -24.07 -0.87
C SER A 86 -11.20 -22.84 -1.78
N ALA A 87 -11.76 -22.98 -2.98
CA ALA A 87 -11.98 -21.88 -3.91
C ALA A 87 -12.82 -20.76 -3.26
N VAL A 88 -13.82 -21.10 -2.44
CA VAL A 88 -14.68 -20.14 -1.74
C VAL A 88 -13.85 -19.27 -0.79
N GLY A 89 -12.95 -19.85 -0.02
CA GLY A 89 -12.08 -19.10 0.89
C GLY A 89 -11.18 -18.11 0.16
N GLN A 90 -10.63 -18.48 -0.99
CA GLN A 90 -9.81 -17.60 -1.83
C GLN A 90 -10.61 -16.38 -2.35
N TRP A 91 -11.86 -16.60 -2.82
CA TRP A 91 -12.73 -15.51 -3.27
C TRP A 91 -13.16 -14.58 -2.14
N VAL A 92 -13.43 -15.12 -0.94
CA VAL A 92 -13.72 -14.31 0.25
C VAL A 92 -12.54 -13.43 0.62
N LEU A 93 -11.32 -13.98 0.66
CA LEU A 93 -10.11 -13.21 0.93
C LEU A 93 -9.85 -12.13 -0.13
N LEU A 94 -10.07 -12.44 -1.40
CA LEU A 94 -9.95 -11.45 -2.48
C LEU A 94 -10.98 -10.33 -2.28
N GLY A 95 -12.24 -10.67 -2.00
CA GLY A 95 -13.30 -9.70 -1.74
C GLY A 95 -12.98 -8.76 -0.57
N LEU A 96 -12.48 -9.29 0.54
CA LEU A 96 -12.05 -8.51 1.70
C LEU A 96 -10.92 -7.54 1.35
N LYS A 97 -9.94 -7.99 0.56
CA LYS A 97 -8.82 -7.14 0.10
C LYS A 97 -9.30 -6.02 -0.82
N LEU A 98 -10.19 -6.32 -1.75
CA LEU A 98 -10.79 -5.30 -2.63
C LEU A 98 -11.61 -4.29 -1.84
N ALA A 99 -12.38 -4.73 -0.84
CA ALA A 99 -13.10 -3.83 0.06
C ALA A 99 -12.12 -2.91 0.83
N ALA A 100 -11.02 -3.45 1.33
CA ALA A 100 -9.98 -2.65 1.98
C ALA A 100 -9.36 -1.62 1.02
N VAL A 101 -9.09 -1.98 -0.25
CA VAL A 101 -8.60 -1.03 -1.27
C VAL A 101 -9.58 0.11 -1.49
N VAL A 102 -10.90 -0.17 -1.57
CA VAL A 102 -11.93 0.87 -1.71
C VAL A 102 -11.96 1.80 -0.50
N LEU A 103 -11.88 1.25 0.71
CA LEU A 103 -11.83 2.05 1.95
C LEU A 103 -10.58 2.92 2.00
N LEU A 104 -9.42 2.38 1.64
CA LEU A 104 -8.16 3.12 1.56
C LEU A 104 -8.22 4.21 0.49
N TRP A 105 -8.85 3.95 -0.65
CA TRP A 105 -9.07 4.97 -1.67
C TRP A 105 -9.90 6.13 -1.13
N VAL A 106 -11.03 5.85 -0.51
CA VAL A 106 -11.87 6.89 0.12
C VAL A 106 -11.11 7.66 1.19
N TRP A 107 -10.27 6.98 1.97
CA TRP A 107 -9.41 7.65 2.96
C TRP A 107 -8.36 8.53 2.28
N MET A 108 -7.69 8.05 1.23
CA MET A 108 -6.70 8.82 0.46
C MET A 108 -7.25 10.12 -0.11
N THR A 109 -8.54 10.16 -0.49
CA THR A 109 -9.16 11.40 -0.99
C THR A 109 -9.36 12.47 0.09
N ARG A 110 -9.23 12.10 1.38
CA ARG A 110 -9.51 12.97 2.54
C ARG A 110 -8.27 13.36 3.34
N VAL A 111 -7.10 12.84 2.98
CA VAL A 111 -5.86 13.17 3.70
C VAL A 111 -5.34 14.55 3.33
N ASP A 112 -4.77 15.24 4.32
CA ASP A 112 -4.28 16.63 4.21
C ASP A 112 -2.77 16.70 3.98
N THR A 113 -2.06 15.55 3.97
CA THR A 113 -0.61 15.52 3.82
C THR A 113 -0.18 14.67 2.62
N LYS A 114 0.97 15.04 2.03
CA LYS A 114 1.60 14.27 0.95
C LYS A 114 2.05 12.89 1.45
N TRP A 115 2.53 12.84 2.68
CA TRP A 115 3.04 11.62 3.32
C TRP A 115 1.94 10.56 3.44
N SER A 116 0.78 10.90 4.02
CA SER A 116 -0.37 9.99 4.10
C SER A 116 -0.83 9.53 2.73
N ALA A 117 -0.88 10.45 1.74
CA ALA A 117 -1.32 10.10 0.40
C ALA A 117 -0.37 9.08 -0.26
N VAL A 118 0.95 9.30 -0.17
CA VAL A 118 1.96 8.36 -0.68
C VAL A 118 1.87 7.02 0.06
N SER A 119 1.79 7.04 1.39
CA SER A 119 1.70 5.83 2.21
C SER A 119 0.48 4.99 1.87
N ILE A 120 -0.69 5.61 1.75
CA ILE A 120 -1.92 4.90 1.35
C ILE A 120 -1.79 4.39 -0.09
N GLY A 121 -1.22 5.20 -0.99
CA GLY A 121 -0.96 4.78 -2.36
C GLY A 121 -0.11 3.51 -2.45
N LEU A 122 1.00 3.44 -1.69
CA LEU A 122 1.86 2.25 -1.62
C LEU A 122 1.09 1.01 -1.14
N ILE A 123 0.23 1.17 -0.11
CA ILE A 123 -0.61 0.06 0.39
C ILE A 123 -1.58 -0.40 -0.70
N ILE A 124 -2.26 0.52 -1.36
CA ILE A 124 -3.19 0.20 -2.45
C ILE A 124 -2.47 -0.52 -3.60
N GLY A 125 -1.32 0.03 -4.05
CA GLY A 125 -0.54 -0.56 -5.15
C GLY A 125 -0.05 -1.97 -4.84
N GLY A 126 0.50 -2.21 -3.65
CA GLY A 126 0.90 -3.54 -3.20
C GLY A 126 -0.28 -4.50 -3.06
N ALA A 127 -1.41 -4.05 -2.49
CA ALA A 127 -2.60 -4.88 -2.37
C ALA A 127 -3.16 -5.31 -3.73
N ILE A 128 -3.15 -4.41 -4.73
CA ILE A 128 -3.57 -4.69 -6.11
C ILE A 128 -2.57 -5.66 -6.77
N GLY A 129 -1.24 -5.47 -6.61
CA GLY A 129 -0.22 -6.36 -7.14
C GLY A 129 -0.44 -7.80 -6.69
N ASN A 130 -0.60 -8.01 -5.39
CA ASN A 130 -0.90 -9.32 -4.83
C ASN A 130 -2.30 -9.86 -5.22
N ALA A 131 -3.25 -9.00 -5.54
CA ALA A 131 -4.56 -9.42 -6.05
C ALA A 131 -4.48 -9.91 -7.50
N ILE A 132 -3.68 -9.25 -8.34
CA ILE A 132 -3.42 -9.67 -9.73
C ILE A 132 -2.85 -11.08 -9.76
N ASP A 133 -1.85 -11.38 -8.95
CA ASP A 133 -1.26 -12.73 -8.87
C ASP A 133 -2.32 -13.79 -8.53
N ARG A 134 -3.20 -13.51 -7.55
CA ARG A 134 -4.26 -14.46 -7.17
C ARG A 134 -5.28 -14.69 -8.27
N ILE A 135 -5.59 -13.68 -9.05
CA ILE A 135 -6.49 -13.82 -10.20
C ILE A 135 -5.81 -14.60 -11.32
N ALA A 136 -4.53 -14.31 -11.58
CA ALA A 136 -3.79 -14.91 -12.68
C ALA A 136 -3.33 -16.36 -12.39
N TYR A 137 -2.87 -16.63 -11.16
CA TYR A 137 -2.19 -17.86 -10.80
C TYR A 137 -2.85 -18.64 -9.65
N GLY A 138 -3.89 -18.09 -9.01
CA GLY A 138 -4.51 -18.68 -7.81
C GLY A 138 -3.67 -18.56 -6.53
N ALA A 139 -2.50 -17.94 -6.61
CA ALA A 139 -1.55 -17.75 -5.51
C ALA A 139 -0.74 -16.49 -5.73
N VAL A 140 -0.03 -16.02 -4.69
CA VAL A 140 0.91 -14.91 -4.82
C VAL A 140 2.31 -15.45 -5.02
N ALA A 141 3.06 -14.87 -5.98
CA ALA A 141 4.46 -15.20 -6.21
C ALA A 141 5.33 -14.43 -5.20
N ASP A 142 5.86 -15.13 -4.18
CA ASP A 142 6.82 -14.62 -3.23
C ASP A 142 8.21 -15.12 -3.62
N PHE A 143 9.24 -14.23 -3.54
CA PHE A 143 10.56 -14.56 -4.08
C PHE A 143 11.73 -14.07 -3.25
N ALA A 144 11.56 -13.13 -2.33
CA ALA A 144 12.61 -12.54 -1.52
C ALA A 144 12.73 -13.26 -0.17
N HIS A 145 13.86 -13.90 0.11
CA HIS A 145 14.10 -14.64 1.33
C HIS A 145 15.30 -14.09 2.07
N PHE A 146 15.09 -13.54 3.26
CA PHE A 146 16.16 -13.13 4.16
C PHE A 146 16.41 -14.16 5.22
N HIS A 147 17.69 -14.51 5.43
CA HIS A 147 18.11 -15.42 6.49
C HIS A 147 19.47 -15.00 7.06
N ILE A 148 19.75 -15.41 8.28
CA ILE A 148 21.05 -15.25 8.91
C ILE A 148 21.39 -16.59 9.57
N THR A 149 22.48 -17.21 9.12
CA THR A 149 22.97 -18.45 9.69
C THR A 149 24.32 -18.24 10.34
N THR A 150 24.42 -18.58 11.62
CA THR A 150 25.63 -18.55 12.41
C THR A 150 25.95 -19.95 12.91
N THR A 151 27.09 -20.13 13.53
CA THR A 151 27.48 -21.43 14.14
C THR A 151 26.55 -21.86 15.28
N ALA A 152 25.83 -20.91 15.90
CA ALA A 152 25.02 -21.15 17.09
C ALA A 152 23.51 -21.15 16.81
N TRP A 153 23.02 -20.42 15.79
CA TRP A 153 21.60 -20.28 15.49
C TRP A 153 21.38 -19.89 14.02
N THR A 154 20.16 -20.18 13.52
CA THR A 154 19.68 -19.75 12.22
C THR A 154 18.39 -18.98 12.41
N PHE A 155 18.31 -17.79 11.82
CA PHE A 155 17.11 -16.99 11.68
C PHE A 155 16.72 -16.96 10.22
N SER A 156 15.47 -17.25 9.92
CA SER A 156 14.91 -17.20 8.57
C SER A 156 13.64 -16.36 8.61
N TRP A 157 13.59 -15.30 7.79
CA TRP A 157 12.38 -14.53 7.60
C TRP A 157 11.45 -15.23 6.61
N TYR A 158 10.20 -14.81 6.58
CA TYR A 158 9.27 -15.30 5.56
C TYR A 158 9.72 -14.88 4.17
N VAL A 159 9.41 -15.70 3.16
CA VAL A 159 9.56 -15.30 1.76
C VAL A 159 8.46 -14.29 1.45
N PHE A 160 8.80 -13.18 0.81
CA PHE A 160 7.91 -12.08 0.49
C PHE A 160 8.23 -11.49 -0.91
N ASN A 161 7.44 -10.52 -1.35
CA ASN A 161 7.59 -9.85 -2.63
C ASN A 161 7.62 -8.31 -2.47
N LEU A 162 7.77 -7.58 -3.58
CA LEU A 162 7.82 -6.11 -3.53
C LEU A 162 6.47 -5.47 -3.16
N ALA A 163 5.35 -6.11 -3.49
CA ALA A 163 4.04 -5.63 -3.06
C ALA A 163 3.90 -5.65 -1.52
N ASP A 164 4.40 -6.71 -0.86
CA ASP A 164 4.43 -6.81 0.60
C ASP A 164 5.32 -5.73 1.21
N ALA A 165 6.50 -5.51 0.63
CA ALA A 165 7.40 -4.43 1.05
C ALA A 165 6.72 -3.06 0.92
N ALA A 166 6.01 -2.79 -0.19
CA ALA A 166 5.27 -1.54 -0.38
C ALA A 166 4.16 -1.36 0.66
N ILE A 167 3.42 -2.42 1.00
CA ILE A 167 2.40 -2.39 2.05
C ILE A 167 3.05 -2.05 3.41
N VAL A 168 4.13 -2.72 3.77
CA VAL A 168 4.83 -2.50 5.06
C VAL A 168 5.36 -1.08 5.15
N VAL A 169 6.01 -0.57 4.09
CA VAL A 169 6.51 0.82 4.03
C VAL A 169 5.37 1.83 4.13
N GLY A 170 4.25 1.56 3.44
CA GLY A 170 3.06 2.41 3.52
C GLY A 170 2.46 2.45 4.93
N VAL A 171 2.31 1.30 5.58
CA VAL A 171 1.83 1.22 6.98
C VAL A 171 2.80 1.93 7.93
N ALA A 172 4.10 1.69 7.80
CA ALA A 172 5.11 2.36 8.61
C ALA A 172 5.07 3.89 8.43
N GLY A 173 4.86 4.38 7.18
CA GLY A 173 4.70 5.80 6.89
C GLY A 173 3.48 6.43 7.56
N LEU A 174 2.32 5.73 7.57
CA LEU A 174 1.12 6.20 8.28
C LEU A 174 1.33 6.22 9.79
N LEU A 175 1.97 5.20 10.36
CA LEU A 175 2.30 5.14 11.78
C LEU A 175 3.25 6.26 12.17
N TYR A 176 4.30 6.48 11.38
CA TYR A 176 5.24 7.59 11.61
C TYR A 176 4.52 8.94 11.64
N GLU A 177 3.65 9.21 10.68
CA GLU A 177 2.91 10.46 10.63
C GLU A 177 1.92 10.61 11.80
N SER A 178 1.25 9.52 12.19
CA SER A 178 0.35 9.51 13.35
C SER A 178 1.08 9.84 14.65
N LEU A 179 2.31 9.33 14.82
CA LEU A 179 3.09 9.53 16.05
C LEU A 179 3.83 10.88 16.09
N PHE A 180 4.29 11.36 14.93
CA PHE A 180 5.20 12.51 14.86
C PHE A 180 4.65 13.71 14.08
N GLY A 181 3.69 13.53 13.16
CA GLY A 181 3.14 14.58 12.29
C GLY A 181 2.36 15.66 13.05
N GLY A 182 1.77 15.34 14.18
CA GLY A 182 0.99 16.30 14.99
C GLY A 182 1.81 17.35 15.75
N ARG A 183 3.14 17.23 15.77
CA ARG A 183 4.02 18.17 16.50
C ARG A 183 4.34 19.47 15.75
N ALA A 184 4.13 19.53 14.45
CA ALA A 184 4.49 20.71 13.64
C ALA A 184 3.44 21.85 13.60
N VAL A 185 2.25 21.67 14.18
CA VAL A 185 1.12 22.62 14.01
C VAL A 185 0.86 23.49 15.25
N LYS A 186 1.58 23.34 16.37
CA LYS A 186 1.38 24.16 17.58
C LYS A 186 2.63 24.95 17.97
N ALA A 187 3.06 25.89 17.13
CA ALA A 187 3.75 27.08 17.64
C ALA A 187 2.68 28.16 17.91
N PRO A 188 2.52 28.65 19.16
CA PRO A 188 1.65 29.81 19.41
C PRO A 188 2.23 30.99 18.64
N ARG A 189 1.43 31.62 17.79
CA ARG A 189 1.75 32.96 17.31
C ARG A 189 1.75 33.89 18.55
N SER A 190 2.94 34.28 18.98
CA SER A 190 3.09 35.44 19.87
C SER A 190 2.61 36.65 19.08
N GLY A 191 1.42 37.11 19.38
CA GLY A 191 0.93 38.41 18.94
C GLY A 191 1.71 39.55 19.65
N PRO A 192 1.75 40.71 19.05
CA PRO A 192 2.41 41.90 19.58
C PRO A 192 1.77 42.40 20.86
#